data_7a789609fe3817f13e8e7b2768b2286d
#
_entry.id   7a789609fe3817f13e8e7b2768b2286d
#
_cell.length_a   1.000
_cell.length_b   1.000
_cell.length_c   1.000
_cell.angle_alpha   90.00
_cell.angle_beta   90.00
_cell.angle_gamma   90.00
#
_symmetry.space_group_name_H-M   'P 1'
#
loop_
_entity.id
_entity.type
_entity.pdbx_description
1 polymer ?
#
loop_
_entity_poly.entity_id
_entity_poly.type
_entity_poly.pdbx_seq_one_letter_code
_entity_poly.pdbx_strand_id
1 'polypeptide(L)'
;MLEQSDGFMLWDPGQTTIPPRPDDPSRYPETDARRWYDAEYVGWNISKRGLPVSGCSSPRDRSLAAIIPCVHPYWSEYEQGLVVEAERLGMKLEVWNSGWDHERQARIVDEFVERKPDLVIFVPVEPFLATECFRRLADVSIPVIASNQSLEAEAYASIISWTGPNDWGQHRLLARHFASLMDNSGGYCIISHKPGTSPYLARVWGVRTELGKLAPQMSCLDVRFTEFERERTRLAVLTWLDRYGERLKGIVSADDSIPMEGVKRALSERGRQDIICVANGATRRGFEFVKDGTLKAVTYQSPVMDGMLAVRTAADWFSGLSVEPIRYLPLSIVTAAEADSYIESRQGLEFSPADLLCGIIAEGRLDELNVFFDDLHRRIADSHAMSVDYFRGLLIEMLSGLLNLARTHDVDGVALFGGYELLYRGLARREHPAEALEWIRVSAVELLDTLIARGKLSASLVERLITFTELHYAGPLALKTIAGRFGLSAAYLGKLFKERTGNTYSRYLNELRIMKAKALLLEGELKTKDVAKAVGFAETSYFHAIFKKIQGLSPQDFVATMGKAIS
;
A
#
# COMPACT_ATOMS: atom_id res chain seq x y z
N MET A 1 -19.26 -8.10 -28.36
CA MET A 1 -19.59 -7.22 -27.23
C MET A 1 -20.16 -8.13 -26.17
N LEU A 2 -19.33 -8.54 -25.24
CA LEU A 2 -19.76 -9.30 -24.06
C LEU A 2 -20.36 -8.28 -23.08
N GLU A 3 -21.58 -8.53 -22.64
CA GLU A 3 -22.28 -7.67 -21.68
C GLU A 3 -21.44 -7.49 -20.44
N GLN A 4 -21.16 -6.24 -20.11
CA GLN A 4 -20.64 -5.83 -18.81
C GLN A 4 -21.71 -6.10 -17.74
N SER A 5 -21.79 -7.34 -17.24
CA SER A 5 -22.45 -7.58 -15.96
C SER A 5 -21.44 -7.31 -14.87
N ASP A 6 -21.65 -6.23 -14.13
CA ASP A 6 -20.97 -5.89 -12.86
C ASP A 6 -19.46 -5.58 -12.92
N GLY A 7 -18.92 -5.04 -14.01
CA GLY A 7 -17.50 -4.68 -14.10
C GLY A 7 -16.53 -5.87 -14.19
N PHE A 8 -17.04 -7.07 -14.32
CA PHE A 8 -16.27 -8.29 -14.52
C PHE A 8 -16.24 -8.64 -16.01
N MET A 9 -15.07 -8.54 -16.63
CA MET A 9 -14.83 -9.26 -17.89
C MET A 9 -14.49 -10.70 -17.56
N LEU A 10 -15.40 -11.62 -17.85
CA LEU A 10 -15.07 -13.04 -17.89
C LEU A 10 -14.00 -13.25 -18.97
N TRP A 11 -13.01 -14.09 -18.68
CA TRP A 11 -12.05 -14.52 -19.68
C TRP A 11 -12.80 -15.16 -20.86
N ASP A 12 -12.57 -14.64 -22.05
CA ASP A 12 -13.14 -15.21 -23.28
C ASP A 12 -12.20 -16.28 -23.83
N PRO A 13 -12.54 -17.57 -23.72
CA PRO A 13 -11.73 -18.64 -24.28
C PRO A 13 -11.55 -18.53 -25.80
N GLY A 14 -12.39 -17.77 -26.51
CA GLY A 14 -12.25 -17.48 -27.93
C GLY A 14 -11.16 -16.46 -28.27
N GLN A 15 -10.71 -15.65 -27.31
CA GLN A 15 -9.66 -14.64 -27.53
C GLN A 15 -8.24 -15.11 -27.19
N THR A 16 -8.10 -16.19 -26.39
CA THR A 16 -6.79 -16.72 -26.01
C THR A 16 -6.67 -18.17 -26.49
N THR A 17 -6.29 -18.36 -27.73
CA THR A 17 -5.84 -19.69 -28.18
C THR A 17 -4.54 -20.02 -27.49
N ILE A 18 -4.57 -21.05 -26.62
CA ILE A 18 -3.34 -21.62 -26.07
C ILE A 18 -2.54 -22.19 -27.24
N PRO A 19 -1.33 -21.70 -27.51
CA PRO A 19 -0.53 -22.23 -28.61
C PRO A 19 -0.17 -23.70 -28.32
N PRO A 20 0.08 -24.52 -29.36
CA PRO A 20 0.51 -25.88 -29.16
C PRO A 20 1.87 -25.89 -28.45
N ARG A 21 2.02 -26.81 -27.48
CA ARG A 21 3.28 -26.98 -26.77
C ARG A 21 4.36 -27.42 -27.75
N PRO A 22 5.54 -26.76 -27.80
CA PRO A 22 6.69 -27.24 -28.54
C PRO A 22 7.14 -28.63 -28.05
N ASP A 23 7.69 -29.45 -28.91
CA ASP A 23 8.19 -30.79 -28.54
C ASP A 23 9.20 -30.71 -27.39
N ASP A 24 10.11 -29.76 -27.46
CA ASP A 24 11.11 -29.49 -26.43
C ASP A 24 11.35 -27.97 -26.27
N PRO A 25 10.66 -27.30 -25.32
CA PRO A 25 10.86 -25.88 -25.03
C PRO A 25 12.31 -25.54 -24.69
N SER A 26 13.06 -26.48 -24.08
CA SER A 26 14.43 -26.22 -23.64
C SER A 26 15.42 -25.95 -24.80
N ARG A 27 15.07 -26.32 -26.01
CA ARG A 27 15.90 -26.09 -27.22
C ARG A 27 15.91 -24.64 -27.71
N TYR A 28 14.93 -23.84 -27.29
CA TYR A 28 14.83 -22.45 -27.70
C TYR A 28 15.71 -21.56 -26.84
N PRO A 29 16.29 -20.47 -27.40
CA PRO A 29 17.02 -19.49 -26.61
C PRO A 29 16.09 -18.77 -25.64
N GLU A 30 16.63 -18.24 -24.53
CA GLU A 30 15.86 -17.52 -23.52
C GLU A 30 15.05 -16.33 -24.06
N THR A 31 15.48 -15.73 -25.16
CA THR A 31 14.78 -14.64 -25.83
C THR A 31 13.59 -15.07 -26.67
N ASP A 32 13.39 -16.38 -26.86
CA ASP A 32 12.25 -16.94 -27.58
C ASP A 32 11.13 -17.31 -26.57
N ALA A 33 9.91 -16.84 -26.83
CA ALA A 33 8.77 -17.12 -25.96
C ALA A 33 8.49 -18.62 -25.79
N ARG A 34 8.80 -19.44 -26.80
CA ARG A 34 8.61 -20.90 -26.74
C ARG A 34 9.45 -21.58 -25.68
N ARG A 35 10.59 -21.00 -25.29
CA ARG A 35 11.44 -21.47 -24.17
C ARG A 35 10.66 -21.54 -22.85
N TRP A 36 9.77 -20.59 -22.66
CA TRP A 36 9.05 -20.38 -21.41
C TRP A 36 7.65 -20.97 -21.43
N TYR A 37 7.32 -21.79 -22.44
CA TYR A 37 5.98 -22.35 -22.62
C TYR A 37 5.45 -23.05 -21.36
N ASP A 38 6.24 -23.92 -20.75
CA ASP A 38 5.82 -24.69 -19.60
C ASP A 38 5.61 -23.82 -18.35
N ALA A 39 6.29 -22.67 -18.26
CA ALA A 39 6.09 -21.69 -17.18
C ALA A 39 4.88 -20.78 -17.43
N GLU A 40 4.64 -20.40 -18.70
CA GLU A 40 3.54 -19.51 -19.07
C GLU A 40 2.19 -20.22 -19.10
N TYR A 41 2.16 -21.45 -19.59
CA TYR A 41 0.93 -22.24 -19.81
C TYR A 41 0.81 -23.42 -18.83
N VAL A 42 1.42 -23.32 -17.66
CA VAL A 42 1.31 -24.33 -16.61
C VAL A 42 -0.16 -24.55 -16.25
N GLY A 43 -0.56 -25.83 -16.14
CA GLY A 43 -1.93 -26.21 -15.80
C GLY A 43 -2.90 -26.34 -16.98
N TRP A 44 -2.63 -25.74 -18.14
CA TRP A 44 -3.53 -25.82 -19.29
C TRP A 44 -3.57 -27.21 -19.96
N ASN A 45 -2.44 -27.91 -19.99
CA ASN A 45 -2.31 -29.21 -20.64
C ASN A 45 -2.26 -30.37 -19.62
N ILE A 46 -2.76 -30.16 -18.40
CA ILE A 46 -2.75 -31.15 -17.32
C ILE A 46 -4.11 -31.85 -17.26
N SER A 47 -4.10 -33.18 -17.41
CA SER A 47 -5.28 -34.01 -17.22
C SER A 47 -5.70 -34.04 -15.75
N LYS A 48 -6.96 -33.75 -15.47
CA LYS A 48 -7.53 -33.79 -14.12
C LYS A 48 -7.64 -35.23 -13.61
N ARG A 49 -7.41 -35.43 -12.31
CA ARG A 49 -7.45 -36.74 -11.64
C ARG A 49 -8.23 -36.62 -10.33
N GLY A 50 -9.13 -37.57 -10.08
CA GLY A 50 -9.79 -37.70 -8.79
C GLY A 50 -10.72 -36.58 -8.39
N LEU A 51 -11.09 -35.70 -9.32
CA LEU A 51 -12.02 -34.62 -9.01
C LEU A 51 -13.43 -35.15 -8.84
N PRO A 52 -14.16 -34.70 -7.80
CA PRO A 52 -15.57 -35.00 -7.67
C PRO A 52 -16.33 -34.35 -8.84
N VAL A 53 -17.39 -35.01 -9.27
CA VAL A 53 -18.29 -34.45 -10.29
C VAL A 53 -19.23 -33.50 -9.57
N SER A 54 -19.35 -32.28 -10.10
CA SER A 54 -20.37 -31.36 -9.61
C SER A 54 -21.77 -31.94 -9.86
N GLY A 55 -22.46 -32.29 -8.79
CA GLY A 55 -23.81 -32.83 -8.84
C GLY A 55 -24.90 -31.82 -8.49
N CYS A 56 -24.54 -30.55 -8.40
CA CYS A 56 -25.39 -29.53 -7.83
C CYS A 56 -26.01 -28.60 -8.87
N SER A 57 -27.17 -28.10 -8.51
CA SER A 57 -27.94 -27.16 -9.31
C SER A 57 -27.91 -25.73 -8.76
N SER A 58 -27.35 -25.49 -7.59
CA SER A 58 -27.32 -24.16 -6.96
C SER A 58 -26.10 -24.00 -6.08
N PRO A 59 -25.40 -22.85 -6.13
CA PRO A 59 -24.34 -22.48 -5.21
C PRO A 59 -24.88 -22.06 -3.83
N ARG A 60 -26.16 -21.71 -3.72
CA ARG A 60 -26.76 -21.19 -2.49
C ARG A 60 -26.67 -22.21 -1.33
N ASP A 61 -26.40 -21.69 -0.14
CA ASP A 61 -26.23 -22.46 1.11
C ASP A 61 -25.00 -23.41 1.13
N ARG A 62 -24.17 -23.41 0.08
CA ARG A 62 -22.91 -24.17 0.06
C ARG A 62 -21.89 -23.58 1.01
N SER A 63 -21.13 -24.45 1.65
CA SER A 63 -20.06 -24.09 2.57
C SER A 63 -18.71 -24.01 1.86
N LEU A 64 -18.12 -22.84 1.84
CA LEU A 64 -16.77 -22.59 1.38
C LEU A 64 -15.83 -22.43 2.57
N ALA A 65 -14.66 -23.05 2.49
CA ALA A 65 -13.55 -22.75 3.37
C ALA A 65 -12.41 -22.14 2.54
N ALA A 66 -11.84 -21.03 2.98
CA ALA A 66 -10.72 -20.41 2.30
C ALA A 66 -9.47 -20.39 3.20
N ILE A 67 -8.29 -20.68 2.64
CA ILE A 67 -7.01 -20.52 3.31
C ILE A 67 -6.25 -19.38 2.63
N ILE A 68 -5.98 -18.32 3.37
CA ILE A 68 -5.12 -17.20 2.93
C ILE A 68 -3.74 -17.30 3.59
N PRO A 69 -2.66 -16.79 2.93
CA PRO A 69 -1.30 -17.04 3.42
C PRO A 69 -0.94 -16.21 4.64
N CYS A 70 -1.34 -14.96 4.70
CA CYS A 70 -0.99 -14.05 5.80
C CYS A 70 -1.90 -12.83 5.85
N VAL A 71 -1.67 -12.01 6.86
CA VAL A 71 -2.23 -10.67 6.93
C VAL A 71 -1.31 -9.71 6.19
N HIS A 72 -1.81 -9.15 5.12
CA HIS A 72 -1.11 -8.19 4.26
C HIS A 72 -2.18 -7.39 3.50
N PRO A 73 -1.97 -6.12 3.13
CA PRO A 73 -2.97 -5.31 2.42
C PRO A 73 -3.64 -6.02 1.25
N TYR A 74 -2.84 -6.69 0.42
CA TYR A 74 -3.37 -7.48 -0.69
C TYR A 74 -4.33 -8.58 -0.22
N TRP A 75 -3.96 -9.33 0.82
CA TRP A 75 -4.75 -10.46 1.30
C TRP A 75 -6.00 -10.01 2.07
N SER A 76 -5.96 -8.84 2.72
CA SER A 76 -7.13 -8.26 3.36
C SER A 76 -8.18 -7.82 2.32
N GLU A 77 -7.76 -7.18 1.22
CA GLU A 77 -8.64 -6.85 0.10
C GLU A 77 -9.12 -8.13 -0.64
N TYR A 78 -8.27 -9.14 -0.77
CA TYR A 78 -8.64 -10.45 -1.33
C TYR A 78 -9.73 -11.12 -0.49
N GLU A 79 -9.57 -11.18 0.83
CA GLU A 79 -10.57 -11.69 1.77
C GLU A 79 -11.88 -10.93 1.66
N GLN A 80 -11.85 -9.61 1.56
CA GLN A 80 -13.04 -8.80 1.33
C GLN A 80 -13.75 -9.23 0.03
N GLY A 81 -13.00 -9.47 -1.04
CA GLY A 81 -13.56 -9.99 -2.29
C GLY A 81 -14.24 -11.35 -2.12
N LEU A 82 -13.62 -12.26 -1.38
CA LEU A 82 -14.23 -13.55 -1.03
C LEU A 82 -15.56 -13.38 -0.30
N VAL A 83 -15.58 -12.53 0.75
CA VAL A 83 -16.77 -12.31 1.61
C VAL A 83 -17.91 -11.70 0.82
N VAL A 84 -17.66 -10.58 0.14
CA VAL A 84 -18.69 -9.84 -0.62
C VAL A 84 -19.33 -10.73 -1.68
N GLU A 85 -18.55 -11.52 -2.40
CA GLU A 85 -19.08 -12.38 -3.46
C GLU A 85 -19.79 -13.61 -2.91
N ALA A 86 -19.30 -14.21 -1.82
CA ALA A 86 -19.98 -15.32 -1.16
C ALA A 86 -21.34 -14.89 -0.62
N GLU A 87 -21.44 -13.73 0.04
CA GLU A 87 -22.71 -13.16 0.52
C GLU A 87 -23.67 -12.89 -0.63
N ARG A 88 -23.19 -12.27 -1.73
CA ARG A 88 -24.00 -11.99 -2.92
C ARG A 88 -24.61 -13.25 -3.52
N LEU A 89 -23.86 -14.35 -3.51
CA LEU A 89 -24.29 -15.64 -4.06
C LEU A 89 -25.04 -16.52 -3.05
N GLY A 90 -25.16 -16.07 -1.79
CA GLY A 90 -25.83 -16.79 -0.71
C GLY A 90 -25.05 -18.04 -0.24
N MET A 91 -23.73 -18.04 -0.37
CA MET A 91 -22.83 -19.08 0.09
C MET A 91 -22.34 -18.78 1.51
N LYS A 92 -22.02 -19.83 2.27
CA LYS A 92 -21.40 -19.68 3.59
C LYS A 92 -19.89 -19.74 3.44
N LEU A 93 -19.17 -18.76 3.95
CA LEU A 93 -17.71 -18.70 3.84
C LEU A 93 -17.07 -18.66 5.22
N GLU A 94 -16.01 -19.44 5.37
CA GLU A 94 -15.10 -19.42 6.52
C GLU A 94 -13.68 -19.18 6.00
N VAL A 95 -12.98 -18.16 6.52
CA VAL A 95 -11.62 -17.81 6.08
C VAL A 95 -10.62 -18.13 7.18
N TRP A 96 -9.54 -18.84 6.82
CA TRP A 96 -8.46 -19.26 7.69
C TRP A 96 -7.13 -18.67 7.24
N ASN A 97 -6.32 -18.23 8.19
CA ASN A 97 -5.02 -17.62 7.91
C ASN A 97 -3.88 -18.56 8.34
N SER A 98 -3.00 -18.91 7.41
CA SER A 98 -1.87 -19.81 7.70
C SER A 98 -0.63 -19.10 8.26
N GLY A 99 -0.54 -17.76 8.21
CA GLY A 99 0.58 -17.00 8.76
C GLY A 99 1.91 -17.19 8.03
N TRP A 100 1.90 -17.46 6.71
CA TRP A 100 3.06 -17.89 5.91
C TRP A 100 3.71 -19.19 6.42
N ASP A 101 3.00 -19.97 7.21
CA ASP A 101 3.50 -21.21 7.79
C ASP A 101 2.85 -22.40 7.06
N HIS A 102 3.66 -23.18 6.36
CA HIS A 102 3.20 -24.35 5.61
C HIS A 102 2.75 -25.51 6.52
N GLU A 103 3.34 -25.68 7.71
CA GLU A 103 2.90 -26.68 8.66
C GLU A 103 1.52 -26.33 9.23
N ARG A 104 1.31 -25.03 9.53
CA ARG A 104 -0.01 -24.55 9.93
C ARG A 104 -1.02 -24.72 8.80
N GLN A 105 -0.63 -24.45 7.55
CA GLN A 105 -1.49 -24.68 6.38
C GLN A 105 -1.89 -26.16 6.27
N ALA A 106 -0.95 -27.09 6.48
CA ALA A 106 -1.24 -28.53 6.50
C ALA A 106 -2.17 -28.93 7.65
N ARG A 107 -2.02 -28.34 8.85
CA ARG A 107 -2.94 -28.57 9.99
C ARG A 107 -4.35 -28.06 9.71
N ILE A 108 -4.49 -26.91 9.04
CA ILE A 108 -5.80 -26.40 8.61
C ILE A 108 -6.47 -27.38 7.63
N VAL A 109 -5.69 -27.99 6.74
CA VAL A 109 -6.20 -29.03 5.84
C VAL A 109 -6.70 -30.26 6.62
N ASP A 110 -6.01 -30.67 7.70
CA ASP A 110 -6.50 -31.74 8.57
C ASP A 110 -7.88 -31.45 9.15
N GLU A 111 -8.09 -30.23 9.62
CA GLU A 111 -9.41 -29.81 10.11
C GLU A 111 -10.47 -29.80 9.00
N PHE A 112 -10.12 -29.41 7.77
CA PHE A 112 -11.06 -29.45 6.65
C PHE A 112 -11.42 -30.87 6.24
N VAL A 113 -10.48 -31.80 6.31
CA VAL A 113 -10.75 -33.23 6.09
C VAL A 113 -11.80 -33.76 7.09
N GLU A 114 -11.77 -33.30 8.35
CA GLU A 114 -12.76 -33.64 9.37
C GLU A 114 -14.10 -32.92 9.19
N ARG A 115 -14.07 -31.59 8.93
CA ARG A 115 -15.26 -30.71 8.85
C ARG A 115 -16.01 -30.82 7.52
N LYS A 116 -15.34 -31.23 6.46
CA LYS A 116 -15.87 -31.46 5.12
C LYS A 116 -16.64 -30.28 4.53
N PRO A 117 -16.00 -29.12 4.31
CA PRO A 117 -16.63 -28.07 3.54
C PRO A 117 -16.96 -28.56 2.13
N ASP A 118 -17.97 -27.96 1.49
CA ASP A 118 -18.36 -28.35 0.12
C ASP A 118 -17.26 -28.04 -0.91
N LEU A 119 -16.39 -27.02 -0.64
CA LEU A 119 -15.25 -26.67 -1.48
C LEU A 119 -14.22 -25.85 -0.69
N VAL A 120 -12.94 -26.01 -1.02
CA VAL A 120 -11.84 -25.25 -0.46
C VAL A 120 -11.26 -24.30 -1.50
N ILE A 121 -11.14 -23.00 -1.16
CA ILE A 121 -10.33 -22.02 -1.88
C ILE A 121 -8.98 -21.94 -1.18
N PHE A 122 -7.89 -22.21 -1.90
CA PHE A 122 -6.59 -22.43 -1.29
C PHE A 122 -5.53 -21.52 -1.92
N VAL A 123 -4.97 -20.61 -1.13
CA VAL A 123 -3.80 -19.82 -1.53
C VAL A 123 -2.55 -20.47 -0.92
N PRO A 124 -1.68 -21.13 -1.70
CA PRO A 124 -0.52 -21.83 -1.15
C PRO A 124 0.57 -20.88 -0.67
N VAL A 125 1.21 -21.22 0.44
CA VAL A 125 2.41 -20.51 0.92
C VAL A 125 3.68 -21.11 0.34
N GLU A 126 3.66 -22.41 0.04
CA GLU A 126 4.75 -23.15 -0.57
C GLU A 126 4.20 -24.07 -1.68
N PRO A 127 4.48 -23.76 -2.96
CA PRO A 127 3.91 -24.47 -4.10
C PRO A 127 4.13 -25.99 -4.09
N PHE A 128 5.32 -26.42 -3.70
CA PHE A 128 5.67 -27.85 -3.65
C PHE A 128 4.84 -28.60 -2.60
N LEU A 129 4.70 -28.04 -1.40
CA LEU A 129 3.98 -28.67 -0.29
C LEU A 129 2.45 -28.60 -0.48
N ALA A 130 1.96 -27.67 -1.26
CA ALA A 130 0.54 -27.54 -1.59
C ALA A 130 0.01 -28.78 -2.34
N THR A 131 0.85 -29.42 -3.17
CA THR A 131 0.47 -30.63 -3.91
C THR A 131 -0.02 -31.74 -2.99
N GLU A 132 0.65 -31.95 -1.86
CA GLU A 132 0.23 -32.94 -0.86
C GLU A 132 -1.08 -32.54 -0.18
N CYS A 133 -1.26 -31.27 0.14
CA CYS A 133 -2.51 -30.74 0.69
C CYS A 133 -3.69 -30.98 -0.26
N PHE A 134 -3.51 -30.73 -1.54
CA PHE A 134 -4.55 -30.95 -2.55
C PHE A 134 -4.89 -32.42 -2.71
N ARG A 135 -3.88 -33.31 -2.68
CA ARG A 135 -4.08 -34.76 -2.74
C ARG A 135 -4.92 -35.26 -1.54
N ARG A 136 -4.61 -34.79 -0.33
CA ARG A 136 -5.35 -35.14 0.89
C ARG A 136 -6.81 -34.69 0.86
N LEU A 137 -7.09 -33.52 0.33
CA LEU A 137 -8.46 -33.01 0.12
C LEU A 137 -9.18 -33.82 -0.96
N ALA A 138 -8.50 -34.15 -2.06
CA ALA A 138 -9.05 -34.97 -3.13
C ALA A 138 -9.37 -36.39 -2.69
N ASP A 139 -8.53 -37.01 -1.83
CA ASP A 139 -8.73 -38.38 -1.28
C ASP A 139 -10.05 -38.50 -0.49
N VAL A 140 -10.55 -37.40 0.08
CA VAL A 140 -11.84 -37.33 0.78
C VAL A 140 -12.92 -36.60 -0.05
N SER A 141 -12.68 -36.43 -1.34
CA SER A 141 -13.62 -35.82 -2.31
C SER A 141 -14.01 -34.38 -2.00
N ILE A 142 -13.11 -33.60 -1.39
CA ILE A 142 -13.28 -32.18 -1.20
C ILE A 142 -12.64 -31.45 -2.41
N PRO A 143 -13.45 -30.76 -3.23
CA PRO A 143 -12.94 -30.04 -4.40
C PRO A 143 -12.15 -28.80 -3.99
N VAL A 144 -11.11 -28.46 -4.77
CA VAL A 144 -10.22 -27.33 -4.49
C VAL A 144 -10.18 -26.37 -5.67
N ILE A 145 -10.28 -25.08 -5.40
CA ILE A 145 -9.84 -24.00 -6.27
C ILE A 145 -8.57 -23.42 -5.66
N ALA A 146 -7.45 -23.55 -6.37
CA ALA A 146 -6.22 -22.88 -5.97
C ALA A 146 -6.25 -21.43 -6.47
N SER A 147 -5.62 -20.51 -5.74
CA SER A 147 -5.69 -19.10 -6.09
C SER A 147 -4.35 -18.39 -5.91
N ASN A 148 -4.12 -17.41 -6.76
CA ASN A 148 -3.07 -16.40 -6.76
C ASN A 148 -1.63 -16.95 -6.92
N GLN A 149 -1.16 -17.82 -6.04
CA GLN A 149 0.20 -18.36 -6.10
C GLN A 149 0.30 -19.48 -7.13
N SER A 150 1.35 -19.44 -7.97
CA SER A 150 1.63 -20.50 -8.93
C SER A 150 1.90 -21.83 -8.23
N LEU A 151 1.55 -22.92 -8.89
CA LEU A 151 1.68 -24.29 -8.39
C LEU A 151 2.74 -25.05 -9.18
N GLU A 152 3.22 -26.15 -8.61
CA GLU A 152 3.91 -27.18 -9.38
C GLU A 152 2.93 -27.82 -10.38
N ALA A 153 3.45 -28.24 -11.54
CA ALA A 153 2.61 -28.75 -12.63
C ALA A 153 1.69 -29.91 -12.17
N GLU A 154 2.20 -30.81 -11.34
CA GLU A 154 1.44 -31.97 -10.84
C GLU A 154 0.23 -31.58 -9.99
N ALA A 155 0.31 -30.47 -9.25
CA ALA A 155 -0.76 -29.98 -8.39
C ALA A 155 -2.04 -29.64 -9.16
N TYR A 156 -1.88 -29.16 -10.40
CA TYR A 156 -3.03 -28.82 -11.26
C TYR A 156 -3.92 -30.02 -11.59
N ALA A 157 -3.40 -31.24 -11.48
CA ALA A 157 -4.21 -32.43 -11.70
C ALA A 157 -5.30 -32.65 -10.63
N SER A 158 -5.06 -32.17 -9.39
CA SER A 158 -5.91 -32.42 -8.22
C SER A 158 -6.81 -31.24 -7.84
N ILE A 159 -6.86 -30.18 -8.63
CA ILE A 159 -7.70 -28.99 -8.39
C ILE A 159 -8.71 -28.81 -9.52
N ILE A 160 -9.84 -28.16 -9.22
CA ILE A 160 -10.85 -27.82 -10.23
C ILE A 160 -10.27 -26.80 -11.20
N SER A 161 -9.81 -25.67 -10.64
CA SER A 161 -9.29 -24.53 -11.36
C SER A 161 -8.24 -23.81 -10.51
N TRP A 162 -7.39 -23.07 -11.18
CA TRP A 162 -6.58 -22.04 -10.58
C TRP A 162 -7.13 -20.65 -10.98
N THR A 163 -7.21 -19.73 -10.03
CA THR A 163 -7.67 -18.36 -10.27
C THR A 163 -6.62 -17.36 -9.86
N GLY A 164 -6.49 -16.25 -10.57
CA GLY A 164 -5.55 -15.20 -10.17
C GLY A 164 -5.05 -14.30 -11.29
N PRO A 165 -4.00 -13.52 -11.01
CA PRO A 165 -3.42 -12.61 -11.97
C PRO A 165 -2.67 -13.34 -13.10
N ASN A 166 -2.80 -12.83 -14.32
CA ASN A 166 -2.01 -13.28 -15.46
C ASN A 166 -0.71 -12.47 -15.56
N ASP A 167 0.30 -12.82 -14.76
CA ASP A 167 1.58 -12.11 -14.75
C ASP A 167 2.26 -12.06 -16.13
N TRP A 168 2.20 -13.14 -16.91
CA TRP A 168 2.77 -13.16 -18.26
C TRP A 168 2.03 -12.21 -19.20
N GLY A 169 0.72 -12.30 -19.25
CA GLY A 169 -0.13 -11.44 -20.08
C GLY A 169 0.01 -9.96 -19.73
N GLN A 170 0.04 -9.64 -18.45
CA GLN A 170 0.22 -8.26 -17.97
C GLN A 170 1.57 -7.68 -18.37
N HIS A 171 2.65 -8.45 -18.23
CA HIS A 171 3.98 -7.95 -18.57
C HIS A 171 4.20 -7.89 -20.08
N ARG A 172 3.53 -8.72 -20.87
CA ARG A 172 3.44 -8.55 -22.32
C ARG A 172 2.69 -7.27 -22.70
N LEU A 173 1.54 -7.01 -22.06
CA LEU A 173 0.78 -5.78 -22.28
C LEU A 173 1.61 -4.54 -21.90
N LEU A 174 2.26 -4.56 -20.72
CA LEU A 174 3.15 -3.49 -20.27
C LEU A 174 4.31 -3.26 -21.24
N ALA A 175 4.90 -4.35 -21.77
CA ALA A 175 5.99 -4.27 -22.74
C ALA A 175 5.55 -3.60 -24.05
N ARG A 176 4.36 -3.91 -24.55
CA ARG A 176 3.80 -3.25 -25.76
C ARG A 176 3.64 -1.74 -25.53
N HIS A 177 3.08 -1.36 -24.39
CA HIS A 177 2.91 0.04 -24.03
C HIS A 177 4.28 0.73 -23.87
N PHE A 178 5.22 0.09 -23.18
CA PHE A 178 6.57 0.59 -22.99
C PHE A 178 7.32 0.78 -24.32
N ALA A 179 7.20 -0.18 -25.26
CA ALA A 179 7.77 -0.06 -26.60
C ALA A 179 7.23 1.17 -27.34
N SER A 180 5.93 1.40 -27.27
CA SER A 180 5.30 2.59 -27.87
C SER A 180 5.83 3.89 -27.27
N LEU A 181 6.02 3.96 -25.96
CA LEU A 181 6.57 5.13 -25.27
C LEU A 181 8.04 5.39 -25.65
N MET A 182 8.77 4.36 -26.00
CA MET A 182 10.20 4.41 -26.41
C MET A 182 10.40 4.48 -27.92
N ASP A 183 9.37 4.75 -28.71
CA ASP A 183 9.44 4.73 -30.19
C ASP A 183 10.07 3.45 -30.73
N ASN A 184 9.82 2.31 -30.08
CA ASN A 184 10.31 0.96 -30.42
C ASN A 184 11.84 0.84 -30.52
N SER A 185 12.59 1.70 -29.83
CA SER A 185 14.06 1.72 -29.93
C SER A 185 14.74 2.12 -28.62
N GLY A 186 16.05 1.79 -28.50
CA GLY A 186 16.88 2.20 -27.37
C GLY A 186 17.13 1.10 -26.34
N GLY A 187 17.98 1.42 -25.39
CA GLY A 187 18.35 0.51 -24.30
C GLY A 187 17.47 0.65 -23.08
N TYR A 188 17.16 -0.45 -22.43
CA TYR A 188 16.42 -0.47 -21.18
C TYR A 188 17.04 -1.42 -20.15
N CYS A 189 16.77 -1.16 -18.87
CA CYS A 189 17.14 -2.05 -17.77
C CYS A 189 15.91 -2.55 -17.03
N ILE A 190 16.04 -3.68 -16.34
CA ILE A 190 14.96 -4.28 -15.55
C ILE A 190 15.38 -4.38 -14.08
N ILE A 191 14.58 -3.82 -13.18
CA ILE A 191 14.60 -4.14 -11.75
C ILE A 191 13.69 -5.35 -11.58
N SER A 192 14.29 -6.51 -11.26
CA SER A 192 13.57 -7.78 -11.28
C SER A 192 12.98 -8.14 -9.92
N HIS A 193 12.03 -9.07 -9.92
CA HIS A 193 11.63 -9.86 -8.77
C HIS A 193 12.75 -10.84 -8.39
N LYS A 194 12.60 -11.53 -7.24
CA LYS A 194 13.57 -12.53 -6.77
C LYS A 194 13.79 -13.62 -7.82
N PRO A 195 15.04 -13.84 -8.28
CA PRO A 195 15.35 -14.88 -9.24
C PRO A 195 14.85 -16.27 -8.82
N GLY A 196 14.40 -17.06 -9.79
CA GLY A 196 13.87 -18.41 -9.57
C GLY A 196 12.40 -18.48 -9.19
N THR A 197 11.73 -17.34 -8.96
CA THR A 197 10.29 -17.31 -8.68
C THR A 197 9.46 -17.16 -9.96
N SER A 198 8.20 -17.61 -9.95
CA SER A 198 7.30 -17.43 -11.10
C SER A 198 7.08 -15.94 -11.47
N PRO A 199 6.94 -15.00 -10.52
CA PRO A 199 6.91 -13.58 -10.85
C PRO A 199 8.20 -13.09 -11.54
N TYR A 200 9.37 -13.60 -11.16
CA TYR A 200 10.61 -13.27 -11.85
C TYR A 200 10.54 -13.69 -13.33
N LEU A 201 10.13 -14.94 -13.59
CA LEU A 201 10.03 -15.44 -14.94
C LEU A 201 9.09 -14.59 -15.79
N ALA A 202 7.89 -14.36 -15.33
CA ALA A 202 6.88 -13.59 -16.05
C ALA A 202 7.30 -12.13 -16.25
N ARG A 203 7.80 -11.47 -15.20
CA ARG A 203 8.12 -10.03 -15.21
C ARG A 203 9.40 -9.69 -15.95
N VAL A 204 10.33 -10.62 -16.08
CA VAL A 204 11.55 -10.45 -16.88
C VAL A 204 11.35 -10.98 -18.30
N TRP A 205 10.95 -12.24 -18.43
CA TRP A 205 10.89 -12.90 -19.73
C TRP A 205 9.63 -12.57 -20.51
N GLY A 206 8.52 -12.29 -19.85
CA GLY A 206 7.33 -11.73 -20.52
C GLY A 206 7.65 -10.42 -21.21
N VAL A 207 8.38 -9.50 -20.54
CA VAL A 207 8.84 -8.24 -21.14
C VAL A 207 9.85 -8.49 -22.26
N ARG A 208 10.93 -9.24 -21.99
CA ARG A 208 12.03 -9.41 -22.94
C ARG A 208 11.62 -10.14 -24.22
N THR A 209 10.80 -11.18 -24.10
CA THR A 209 10.35 -11.94 -25.29
C THR A 209 9.35 -11.15 -26.12
N GLU A 210 8.48 -10.35 -25.48
CA GLU A 210 7.54 -9.50 -26.20
C GLU A 210 8.25 -8.35 -26.93
N LEU A 211 9.20 -7.67 -26.26
CA LEU A 211 10.00 -6.62 -26.87
C LEU A 211 10.89 -7.17 -27.99
N GLY A 212 11.49 -8.34 -27.79
CA GLY A 212 12.29 -9.00 -28.84
C GLY A 212 11.50 -9.29 -30.11
N LYS A 213 10.20 -9.59 -29.98
CA LYS A 213 9.29 -9.82 -31.09
C LYS A 213 8.81 -8.52 -31.76
N LEU A 214 8.40 -7.52 -30.97
CA LEU A 214 7.72 -6.33 -31.48
C LEU A 214 8.67 -5.18 -31.78
N ALA A 215 9.74 -5.04 -31.01
CA ALA A 215 10.67 -3.92 -31.06
C ALA A 215 12.13 -4.42 -31.00
N PRO A 216 12.61 -5.14 -32.03
CA PRO A 216 13.94 -5.77 -32.01
C PRO A 216 15.10 -4.78 -31.91
N GLN A 217 14.84 -3.48 -32.10
CA GLN A 217 15.82 -2.42 -31.87
C GLN A 217 15.92 -1.97 -30.41
N MET A 218 15.04 -2.45 -29.54
CA MET A 218 15.16 -2.28 -28.10
C MET A 218 16.08 -3.36 -27.52
N SER A 219 17.05 -2.95 -26.71
CA SER A 219 18.02 -3.87 -26.12
C SER A 219 17.95 -3.84 -24.59
N CYS A 220 17.79 -5.01 -23.96
CA CYS A 220 17.94 -5.14 -22.51
C CYS A 220 19.42 -5.02 -22.15
N LEU A 221 19.79 -3.96 -21.44
CA LEU A 221 21.18 -3.66 -21.08
C LEU A 221 21.62 -4.38 -19.80
N ASP A 222 20.71 -4.51 -18.83
CA ASP A 222 20.96 -5.20 -17.56
C ASP A 222 19.66 -5.61 -16.87
N VAL A 223 19.75 -6.62 -16.00
CA VAL A 223 18.64 -7.07 -15.12
C VAL A 223 19.21 -7.22 -13.73
N ARG A 224 18.59 -6.56 -12.73
CA ARG A 224 19.04 -6.65 -11.34
C ARG A 224 17.91 -6.87 -10.37
N PHE A 225 18.12 -7.77 -9.43
CA PHE A 225 17.34 -7.91 -8.21
C PHE A 225 17.93 -7.02 -7.12
N THR A 226 17.16 -6.07 -6.64
CA THR A 226 17.58 -5.08 -5.62
C THR A 226 16.96 -5.35 -4.25
N GLU A 227 16.42 -6.57 -4.05
CA GLU A 227 15.78 -7.04 -2.79
C GLU A 227 14.63 -6.14 -2.33
N PHE A 228 14.00 -5.43 -3.28
CA PHE A 228 12.96 -4.42 -3.02
C PHE A 228 13.41 -3.29 -2.09
N GLU A 229 14.72 -3.07 -1.98
CA GLU A 229 15.28 -2.01 -1.14
C GLU A 229 15.54 -0.73 -1.94
N ARG A 230 15.09 0.40 -1.40
CA ARG A 230 15.24 1.73 -2.02
C ARG A 230 16.69 2.08 -2.31
N GLU A 231 17.60 1.91 -1.34
CA GLU A 231 18.98 2.33 -1.49
C GLU A 231 19.75 1.43 -2.45
N ARG A 232 19.52 0.11 -2.40
CA ARG A 232 20.11 -0.82 -3.37
C ARG A 232 19.63 -0.52 -4.79
N THR A 233 18.35 -0.17 -4.95
CA THR A 233 17.81 0.23 -6.25
C THR A 233 18.44 1.54 -6.72
N ARG A 234 18.56 2.54 -5.85
CA ARG A 234 19.23 3.80 -6.20
C ARG A 234 20.66 3.57 -6.69
N LEU A 235 21.46 2.79 -5.97
CA LEU A 235 22.83 2.48 -6.35
C LEU A 235 22.92 1.69 -7.66
N ALA A 236 22.01 0.75 -7.90
CA ALA A 236 21.93 0.01 -9.15
C ALA A 236 21.65 0.95 -10.33
N VAL A 237 20.68 1.84 -10.20
CA VAL A 237 20.33 2.81 -11.24
C VAL A 237 21.46 3.80 -11.50
N LEU A 238 22.12 4.32 -10.47
CA LEU A 238 23.30 5.17 -10.63
C LEU A 238 24.41 4.44 -11.41
N THR A 239 24.65 3.16 -11.08
CA THR A 239 25.62 2.33 -11.80
C THR A 239 25.24 2.17 -13.28
N TRP A 240 23.95 2.00 -13.59
CA TRP A 240 23.46 1.91 -14.95
C TRP A 240 23.62 3.23 -15.72
N LEU A 241 23.31 4.36 -15.08
CA LEU A 241 23.47 5.68 -15.67
C LEU A 241 24.94 5.97 -15.99
N ASP A 242 25.86 5.65 -15.07
CA ASP A 242 27.28 5.83 -15.28
C ASP A 242 27.82 4.88 -16.37
N ARG A 243 27.33 3.62 -16.44
CA ARG A 243 27.81 2.61 -17.39
C ARG A 243 27.25 2.77 -18.80
N TYR A 244 25.97 3.13 -18.91
CA TYR A 244 25.28 3.12 -20.20
C TYR A 244 25.00 4.52 -20.76
N GLY A 245 25.05 5.55 -19.92
CA GLY A 245 24.87 6.96 -20.31
C GLY A 245 23.60 7.15 -21.14
N GLU A 246 23.75 7.77 -22.31
CA GLU A 246 22.64 8.05 -23.24
C GLU A 246 22.00 6.80 -23.87
N ARG A 247 22.64 5.65 -23.76
CA ARG A 247 22.06 4.39 -24.25
C ARG A 247 20.89 3.91 -23.39
N LEU A 248 20.88 4.26 -22.10
CA LEU A 248 19.76 3.93 -21.21
C LEU A 248 18.62 4.94 -21.43
N LYS A 249 17.50 4.46 -21.95
CA LYS A 249 16.31 5.24 -22.26
C LYS A 249 15.11 4.82 -21.44
N GLY A 250 15.12 3.62 -20.87
CA GLY A 250 13.98 3.12 -20.12
C GLY A 250 14.33 2.19 -18.98
N ILE A 251 13.42 2.10 -18.00
CA ILE A 251 13.49 1.18 -16.86
C ILE A 251 12.13 0.52 -16.68
N VAL A 252 12.15 -0.82 -16.58
CA VAL A 252 10.98 -1.63 -16.18
C VAL A 252 11.22 -2.13 -14.78
N SER A 253 10.29 -1.86 -13.86
CA SER A 253 10.37 -2.33 -12.47
C SER A 253 9.36 -3.42 -12.18
N ALA A 254 9.80 -4.48 -11.51
CA ALA A 254 8.90 -5.54 -11.02
C ALA A 254 8.00 -5.10 -9.84
N ASP A 255 8.18 -3.89 -9.33
CA ASP A 255 7.41 -3.31 -8.23
C ASP A 255 7.31 -1.80 -8.41
N ASP A 256 6.15 -1.23 -8.11
CA ASP A 256 5.82 0.19 -8.32
C ASP A 256 6.00 1.06 -7.06
N SER A 257 6.47 0.49 -5.96
CA SER A 257 6.56 1.18 -4.66
C SER A 257 8.00 1.51 -4.25
N ILE A 258 8.56 0.78 -3.30
CA ILE A 258 9.88 1.06 -2.69
C ILE A 258 11.03 1.11 -3.72
N PRO A 259 11.15 0.18 -4.69
CA PRO A 259 12.17 0.29 -5.71
C PRO A 259 12.04 1.57 -6.54
N MET A 260 10.82 2.00 -6.86
CA MET A 260 10.60 3.21 -7.64
C MET A 260 11.01 4.49 -6.90
N GLU A 261 10.99 4.53 -5.58
CA GLU A 261 11.60 5.63 -4.81
C GLU A 261 13.11 5.72 -5.06
N GLY A 262 13.78 4.58 -5.11
CA GLY A 262 15.20 4.49 -5.44
C GLY A 262 15.50 4.96 -6.87
N VAL A 263 14.68 4.53 -7.84
CA VAL A 263 14.77 4.98 -9.26
C VAL A 263 14.62 6.49 -9.33
N LYS A 264 13.52 7.03 -8.80
CA LYS A 264 13.22 8.47 -8.83
C LYS A 264 14.38 9.30 -8.27
N ARG A 265 14.93 8.88 -7.13
CA ARG A 265 16.05 9.56 -6.50
C ARG A 265 17.31 9.54 -7.37
N ALA A 266 17.68 8.37 -7.92
CA ALA A 266 18.84 8.24 -8.78
C ALA A 266 18.73 9.08 -10.06
N LEU A 267 17.54 9.07 -10.70
CA LEU A 267 17.29 9.89 -11.89
C LEU A 267 17.38 11.38 -11.58
N SER A 268 16.86 11.82 -10.42
CA SER A 268 16.96 13.21 -9.98
C SER A 268 18.42 13.63 -9.71
N GLU A 269 19.22 12.77 -9.08
CA GLU A 269 20.64 13.03 -8.78
C GLU A 269 21.50 13.22 -10.06
N ARG A 270 21.09 12.61 -11.17
CA ARG A 270 21.80 12.69 -12.47
C ARG A 270 21.10 13.57 -13.50
N GLY A 271 19.98 14.21 -13.14
CA GLY A 271 19.21 15.04 -14.08
C GLY A 271 18.62 14.26 -15.27
N ARG A 272 18.32 12.94 -15.08
CA ARG A 272 17.87 12.04 -16.13
C ARG A 272 16.37 11.71 -16.02
N GLN A 273 15.53 12.74 -15.88
CA GLN A 273 14.07 12.59 -15.88
C GLN A 273 13.50 12.23 -17.28
N ASP A 274 14.32 12.22 -18.29
CA ASP A 274 14.02 11.76 -19.65
C ASP A 274 13.83 10.22 -19.74
N ILE A 275 14.33 9.47 -18.75
CA ILE A 275 14.20 8.01 -18.71
C ILE A 275 12.73 7.61 -18.52
N ILE A 276 12.25 6.78 -19.44
CA ILE A 276 10.88 6.26 -19.41
C ILE A 276 10.79 5.09 -18.41
N CYS A 277 9.97 5.23 -17.37
CA CYS A 277 9.79 4.21 -16.37
C CYS A 277 8.38 3.63 -16.43
N VAL A 278 8.27 2.28 -16.36
CA VAL A 278 7.03 1.54 -16.17
C VAL A 278 7.22 0.49 -15.09
N ALA A 279 6.14 0.10 -14.39
CA ALA A 279 6.26 -0.84 -13.28
C ALA A 279 5.08 -1.81 -13.20
N ASN A 280 5.31 -2.91 -12.47
CA ASN A 280 4.25 -3.79 -12.02
C ASN A 280 3.79 -3.34 -10.63
N GLY A 281 2.49 -3.32 -10.42
CA GLY A 281 1.89 -3.04 -9.12
C GLY A 281 0.46 -2.57 -9.26
N ALA A 282 0.05 -1.75 -8.42
CA ALA A 282 -1.17 -0.95 -8.31
C ALA A 282 -1.26 -0.45 -6.88
N THR A 283 -0.08 -0.18 -6.31
CA THR A 283 -0.02 0.42 -4.99
C THR A 283 -0.43 1.89 -5.07
N ARG A 284 -0.87 2.46 -3.96
CA ARG A 284 -1.10 3.91 -3.88
C ARG A 284 0.14 4.69 -4.33
N ARG A 285 1.31 4.25 -3.87
CA ARG A 285 2.58 4.89 -4.20
C ARG A 285 2.87 4.83 -5.69
N GLY A 286 2.57 3.70 -6.32
CA GLY A 286 2.65 3.55 -7.78
C GLY A 286 1.75 4.55 -8.51
N PHE A 287 0.51 4.73 -8.07
CA PHE A 287 -0.39 5.73 -8.66
C PHE A 287 0.09 7.16 -8.42
N GLU A 288 0.66 7.50 -7.26
CA GLU A 288 1.30 8.79 -7.02
C GLU A 288 2.45 9.03 -8.00
N PHE A 289 3.28 8.00 -8.28
CA PHE A 289 4.35 8.08 -9.28
C PHE A 289 3.83 8.17 -10.71
N VAL A 290 2.68 7.60 -11.00
CA VAL A 290 2.03 7.78 -12.31
C VAL A 290 1.53 9.22 -12.46
N LYS A 291 0.92 9.79 -11.43
CA LYS A 291 0.44 11.19 -11.43
C LYS A 291 1.56 12.22 -11.53
N ASP A 292 2.67 12.01 -10.84
CA ASP A 292 3.81 12.94 -10.89
C ASP A 292 4.73 12.72 -12.11
N GLY A 293 4.42 11.73 -12.95
CA GLY A 293 5.13 11.42 -14.19
C GLY A 293 6.42 10.61 -14.01
N THR A 294 6.75 10.19 -12.79
CA THR A 294 7.88 9.27 -12.51
C THR A 294 7.66 7.93 -13.20
N LEU A 295 6.45 7.39 -13.13
CA LEU A 295 6.00 6.23 -13.91
C LEU A 295 5.08 6.69 -15.04
N LYS A 296 5.23 6.09 -16.21
CA LYS A 296 4.33 6.33 -17.36
C LYS A 296 3.14 5.40 -17.35
N ALA A 297 3.29 4.21 -16.77
CA ALA A 297 2.22 3.25 -16.59
C ALA A 297 2.58 2.23 -15.49
N VAL A 298 1.54 1.66 -14.88
CA VAL A 298 1.63 0.50 -14.00
C VAL A 298 0.66 -0.58 -14.46
N THR A 299 0.98 -1.85 -14.21
CA THR A 299 -0.01 -2.92 -14.34
C THR A 299 -1.00 -2.82 -13.19
N TYR A 300 -2.25 -3.21 -13.44
CA TYR A 300 -3.29 -3.23 -12.42
C TYR A 300 -3.76 -4.65 -12.13
N GLN A 301 -3.77 -5.01 -10.86
CA GLN A 301 -4.35 -6.25 -10.32
C GLN A 301 -5.22 -5.87 -9.13
N SER A 302 -6.51 -6.19 -9.19
CA SER A 302 -7.41 -5.93 -8.07
C SER A 302 -7.45 -7.13 -7.13
N PRO A 303 -6.98 -7.02 -5.88
CA PRO A 303 -7.08 -8.10 -4.92
C PRO A 303 -8.53 -8.49 -4.62
N VAL A 304 -9.43 -7.50 -4.56
CA VAL A 304 -10.87 -7.73 -4.37
C VAL A 304 -11.44 -8.57 -5.50
N MET A 305 -11.12 -8.21 -6.76
CA MET A 305 -11.58 -9.00 -7.91
C MET A 305 -10.97 -10.42 -7.93
N ASP A 306 -9.75 -10.59 -7.41
CA ASP A 306 -9.10 -11.89 -7.29
C ASP A 306 -9.87 -12.80 -6.33
N GLY A 307 -10.23 -12.32 -5.15
CA GLY A 307 -11.08 -13.04 -4.21
C GLY A 307 -12.48 -13.35 -4.78
N MET A 308 -13.11 -12.35 -5.43
CA MET A 308 -14.41 -12.54 -6.08
C MET A 308 -14.35 -13.61 -7.18
N LEU A 309 -13.26 -13.63 -7.99
CA LEU A 309 -13.09 -14.60 -9.06
C LEU A 309 -13.03 -16.03 -8.53
N ALA A 310 -12.34 -16.25 -7.41
CA ALA A 310 -12.27 -17.56 -6.78
C ALA A 310 -13.66 -18.06 -6.34
N VAL A 311 -14.47 -17.22 -5.71
CA VAL A 311 -15.83 -17.57 -5.28
C VAL A 311 -16.77 -17.77 -6.49
N ARG A 312 -16.70 -16.94 -7.53
CA ARG A 312 -17.48 -17.14 -8.77
C ARG A 312 -17.14 -18.45 -9.45
N THR A 313 -15.86 -18.81 -9.46
CA THR A 313 -15.41 -20.07 -10.02
C THR A 313 -15.99 -21.26 -9.24
N ALA A 314 -16.08 -21.15 -7.92
CA ALA A 314 -16.77 -22.15 -7.09
C ALA A 314 -18.27 -22.22 -7.41
N ALA A 315 -18.92 -21.08 -7.54
CA ALA A 315 -20.35 -21.01 -7.87
C ALA A 315 -20.66 -21.60 -9.24
N ASP A 316 -19.84 -21.33 -10.25
CA ASP A 316 -19.98 -21.91 -11.59
C ASP A 316 -19.85 -23.43 -11.54
N TRP A 317 -18.86 -23.91 -10.81
CA TRP A 317 -18.67 -25.36 -10.62
C TRP A 317 -19.87 -26.00 -9.92
N PHE A 318 -20.37 -25.41 -8.81
CA PHE A 318 -21.57 -25.92 -8.12
C PHE A 318 -22.80 -25.92 -9.02
N SER A 319 -22.91 -24.95 -9.91
CA SER A 319 -24.00 -24.86 -10.89
C SER A 319 -23.88 -25.86 -12.04
N GLY A 320 -22.85 -26.71 -12.05
CA GLY A 320 -22.61 -27.69 -13.10
C GLY A 320 -22.08 -27.10 -14.41
N LEU A 321 -21.61 -25.83 -14.37
CA LEU A 321 -20.97 -25.19 -15.51
C LEU A 321 -19.56 -25.77 -15.71
N SER A 322 -19.11 -25.76 -16.97
CA SER A 322 -17.72 -26.07 -17.30
C SER A 322 -16.82 -24.95 -16.77
N VAL A 323 -15.79 -25.33 -16.02
CA VAL A 323 -14.80 -24.39 -15.47
C VAL A 323 -13.46 -24.65 -16.13
N GLU A 324 -12.85 -23.58 -16.64
CA GLU A 324 -11.53 -23.63 -17.25
C GLU A 324 -10.48 -24.02 -16.21
N PRO A 325 -9.39 -24.75 -16.62
CA PRO A 325 -8.33 -25.13 -15.69
C PRO A 325 -7.61 -23.93 -15.06
N ILE A 326 -7.59 -22.78 -15.74
CA ILE A 326 -7.04 -21.53 -15.28
C ILE A 326 -8.02 -20.40 -15.60
N ARG A 327 -8.33 -19.58 -14.61
CA ARG A 327 -9.13 -18.37 -14.77
C ARG A 327 -8.32 -17.15 -14.34
N TYR A 328 -8.06 -16.27 -15.28
CA TYR A 328 -7.26 -15.08 -15.06
C TYR A 328 -8.11 -13.85 -14.74
N LEU A 329 -7.54 -12.95 -13.94
CA LEU A 329 -8.01 -11.58 -13.85
C LEU A 329 -7.86 -10.86 -15.21
N PRO A 330 -8.71 -9.85 -15.50
CA PRO A 330 -8.55 -9.02 -16.68
C PRO A 330 -7.18 -8.34 -16.72
N LEU A 331 -6.60 -8.27 -17.92
CA LEU A 331 -5.37 -7.53 -18.14
C LEU A 331 -5.64 -6.03 -18.20
N SER A 332 -4.92 -5.25 -17.41
CA SER A 332 -5.06 -3.79 -17.39
C SER A 332 -3.73 -3.11 -17.07
N ILE A 333 -3.53 -1.96 -17.67
CA ILE A 333 -2.50 -0.99 -17.27
C ILE A 333 -3.20 0.33 -16.93
N VAL A 334 -2.62 1.08 -16.00
CA VAL A 334 -3.10 2.39 -15.58
C VAL A 334 -2.05 3.42 -15.94
N THR A 335 -2.45 4.42 -16.68
CA THR A 335 -1.67 5.60 -17.06
C THR A 335 -2.15 6.83 -16.29
N ALA A 336 -1.53 7.98 -16.50
CA ALA A 336 -1.92 9.22 -15.82
C ALA A 336 -3.38 9.62 -16.11
N ALA A 337 -3.92 9.22 -17.27
CA ALA A 337 -5.31 9.54 -17.64
C ALA A 337 -6.33 8.82 -16.76
N GLU A 338 -6.03 7.60 -16.33
CA GLU A 338 -6.95 6.76 -15.54
C GLU A 338 -6.63 6.77 -14.04
N ALA A 339 -5.43 7.24 -13.65
CA ALA A 339 -4.95 7.13 -12.27
C ALA A 339 -5.91 7.74 -11.23
N ASP A 340 -6.55 8.88 -11.54
CA ASP A 340 -7.48 9.53 -10.63
C ASP A 340 -8.74 8.67 -10.40
N SER A 341 -9.31 8.08 -11.45
CA SER A 341 -10.49 7.22 -11.32
C SER A 341 -10.20 5.96 -10.50
N TYR A 342 -8.98 5.41 -10.61
CA TYR A 342 -8.54 4.27 -9.81
C TYR A 342 -8.28 4.66 -8.35
N ILE A 343 -7.73 5.85 -8.10
CA ILE A 343 -7.58 6.38 -6.74
C ILE A 343 -8.94 6.66 -6.11
N GLU A 344 -9.87 7.28 -6.86
CA GLU A 344 -11.22 7.59 -6.39
C GLU A 344 -12.06 6.34 -6.15
N SER A 345 -11.98 5.34 -7.03
CA SER A 345 -12.65 4.05 -6.83
C SER A 345 -12.14 3.30 -5.61
N ARG A 346 -10.89 3.54 -5.21
CA ARG A 346 -10.29 3.03 -3.98
C ARG A 346 -10.53 3.91 -2.75
N GLN A 347 -10.99 5.15 -2.90
CA GLN A 347 -11.40 5.98 -1.75
C GLN A 347 -12.63 5.43 -1.02
N GLY A 348 -13.38 4.53 -1.66
CA GLY A 348 -14.41 3.71 -1.00
C GLY A 348 -13.87 2.38 -0.43
N LEU A 349 -12.70 1.95 -0.86
CA LEU A 349 -11.94 0.78 -0.38
C LEU A 349 -10.70 1.35 0.32
N GLU A 350 -10.82 1.54 1.62
CA GLU A 350 -9.86 2.25 2.45
C GLU A 350 -8.44 1.71 2.35
N PHE A 351 -7.49 2.67 2.45
CA PHE A 351 -6.09 2.40 2.78
C PHE A 351 -6.00 1.31 3.85
N SER A 352 -5.00 0.40 3.72
CA SER A 352 -4.63 -0.38 4.87
C SER A 352 -4.51 0.57 6.07
N PRO A 353 -5.26 0.36 7.14
CA PRO A 353 -5.12 1.17 8.35
C PRO A 353 -3.67 1.28 8.82
N ALA A 354 -2.83 0.29 8.50
CA ALA A 354 -1.41 0.32 8.81
C ALA A 354 -0.63 1.35 7.99
N ASP A 355 -0.88 1.44 6.68
CA ASP A 355 -0.22 2.42 5.82
C ASP A 355 -0.62 3.85 6.19
N LEU A 356 -1.92 4.05 6.47
CA LEU A 356 -2.43 5.35 6.92
C LEU A 356 -1.82 5.74 8.26
N LEU A 357 -1.76 4.81 9.22
CA LEU A 357 -1.13 5.00 10.52
C LEU A 357 0.35 5.37 10.38
N CYS A 358 1.09 4.59 9.59
CA CYS A 358 2.52 4.85 9.34
C CYS A 358 2.74 6.19 8.64
N GLY A 359 1.90 6.57 7.69
CA GLY A 359 1.94 7.87 7.03
C GLY A 359 1.68 9.03 7.99
N ILE A 360 0.67 8.91 8.84
CA ILE A 360 0.35 9.90 9.89
C ILE A 360 1.54 10.10 10.83
N ILE A 361 2.18 9.01 11.26
CA ILE A 361 3.34 9.06 12.16
C ILE A 361 4.58 9.61 11.44
N ALA A 362 4.89 9.13 10.24
CA ALA A 362 6.03 9.58 9.47
C ALA A 362 5.98 11.07 9.13
N GLU A 363 4.79 11.62 8.96
CA GLU A 363 4.55 13.04 8.71
C GLU A 363 4.34 13.87 10.00
N GLY A 364 4.36 13.23 11.17
CA GLY A 364 4.18 13.89 12.46
C GLY A 364 2.77 14.47 12.67
N ARG A 365 1.75 13.91 12.00
CA ARG A 365 0.35 14.41 12.00
C ARG A 365 -0.44 13.86 13.20
N LEU A 366 -0.08 14.30 14.41
CA LEU A 366 -0.64 13.80 15.66
C LEU A 366 -2.15 14.08 15.79
N ASP A 367 -2.63 15.20 15.28
CA ASP A 367 -4.04 15.58 15.24
C ASP A 367 -4.88 14.57 14.43
N GLU A 368 -4.31 14.01 13.38
CA GLU A 368 -4.97 12.98 12.56
C GLU A 368 -4.88 11.59 13.20
N LEU A 369 -3.91 11.33 14.06
CA LEU A 369 -3.74 10.04 14.73
C LEU A 369 -4.95 9.69 15.61
N ASN A 370 -5.45 10.64 16.38
CA ASN A 370 -6.64 10.42 17.20
C ASN A 370 -7.91 10.24 16.34
N VAL A 371 -8.07 11.06 15.30
CA VAL A 371 -9.18 10.93 14.34
C VAL A 371 -9.17 9.57 13.67
N PHE A 372 -7.98 9.09 13.28
CA PHE A 372 -7.78 7.77 12.69
C PHE A 372 -8.25 6.64 13.62
N PHE A 373 -7.82 6.65 14.89
CA PHE A 373 -8.21 5.60 15.84
C PHE A 373 -9.70 5.68 16.24
N ASP A 374 -10.26 6.88 16.36
CA ASP A 374 -11.68 7.07 16.64
C ASP A 374 -12.56 6.59 15.47
N ASP A 375 -12.11 6.80 14.24
CA ASP A 375 -12.79 6.33 13.05
C ASP A 375 -12.71 4.80 12.93
N LEU A 376 -11.53 4.24 13.12
CA LEU A 376 -11.32 2.79 13.11
C LEU A 376 -12.15 2.11 14.22
N HIS A 377 -12.24 2.71 15.41
CA HIS A 377 -13.07 2.20 16.51
C HIS A 377 -14.57 2.17 16.14
N ARG A 378 -15.08 3.24 15.50
CA ARG A 378 -16.48 3.29 15.01
C ARG A 378 -16.75 2.19 13.99
N ARG A 379 -15.89 2.03 13.01
CA ARG A 379 -16.04 1.01 11.95
C ARG A 379 -16.04 -0.40 12.51
N ILE A 380 -15.18 -0.69 13.48
CA ILE A 380 -15.15 -1.98 14.17
C ILE A 380 -16.47 -2.20 14.93
N ALA A 381 -16.99 -1.18 15.61
CA ALA A 381 -18.25 -1.26 16.35
C ALA A 381 -19.47 -1.43 15.43
N ASP A 382 -19.46 -0.79 14.26
CA ASP A 382 -20.56 -0.82 13.29
C ASP A 382 -20.55 -2.06 12.40
N SER A 383 -19.40 -2.75 12.28
CA SER A 383 -19.27 -3.92 11.40
C SER A 383 -19.69 -5.20 12.13
N HIS A 384 -20.90 -5.64 11.88
CA HIS A 384 -21.42 -6.94 12.35
C HIS A 384 -20.79 -8.13 11.61
N ALA A 385 -19.99 -7.89 10.56
CA ALA A 385 -19.43 -8.89 9.67
C ALA A 385 -17.91 -9.10 9.81
N MET A 386 -17.22 -8.30 10.65
CA MET A 386 -15.78 -8.42 10.79
C MET A 386 -15.41 -9.61 11.67
N SER A 387 -14.73 -10.62 11.09
CA SER A 387 -14.27 -11.75 11.88
C SER A 387 -13.20 -11.33 12.90
N VAL A 388 -13.15 -12.01 14.04
CA VAL A 388 -12.14 -11.77 15.09
C VAL A 388 -10.73 -11.92 14.51
N ASP A 389 -10.54 -12.84 13.57
CA ASP A 389 -9.24 -13.09 12.94
C ASP A 389 -8.87 -12.01 11.93
N TYR A 390 -9.83 -11.45 11.17
CA TYR A 390 -9.60 -10.27 10.34
C TYR A 390 -9.13 -9.09 11.19
N PHE A 391 -9.82 -8.84 12.30
CA PHE A 391 -9.45 -7.75 13.21
C PHE A 391 -8.05 -7.95 13.82
N ARG A 392 -7.73 -9.16 14.29
CA ARG A 392 -6.39 -9.50 14.76
C ARG A 392 -5.34 -9.28 13.69
N GLY A 393 -5.67 -9.66 12.47
CA GLY A 393 -4.83 -9.44 11.31
C GLY A 393 -4.50 -7.99 11.08
N LEU A 394 -5.51 -7.13 11.09
CA LEU A 394 -5.36 -5.69 10.98
C LEU A 394 -4.44 -5.09 12.06
N LEU A 395 -4.60 -5.54 13.31
CA LEU A 395 -3.74 -5.11 14.41
C LEU A 395 -2.28 -5.55 14.21
N ILE A 396 -2.05 -6.77 13.73
CA ILE A 396 -0.71 -7.28 13.41
C ILE A 396 -0.07 -6.45 12.29
N GLU A 397 -0.83 -6.10 11.28
CA GLU A 397 -0.38 -5.28 10.17
C GLU A 397 0.04 -3.87 10.64
N MET A 398 -0.82 -3.21 11.43
CA MET A 398 -0.51 -1.91 12.01
C MET A 398 0.76 -1.96 12.87
N LEU A 399 0.89 -2.99 13.69
CA LEU A 399 2.06 -3.19 14.54
C LEU A 399 3.33 -3.46 13.75
N SER A 400 3.24 -4.28 12.70
CA SER A 400 4.37 -4.55 11.79
C SER A 400 4.81 -3.28 11.06
N GLY A 401 3.85 -2.44 10.67
CA GLY A 401 4.12 -1.12 10.11
C GLY A 401 4.85 -0.20 11.08
N LEU A 402 4.39 -0.12 12.33
CA LEU A 402 5.06 0.66 13.39
C LEU A 402 6.49 0.20 13.66
N LEU A 403 6.71 -1.13 13.73
CA LEU A 403 8.05 -1.70 13.91
C LEU A 403 8.98 -1.40 12.73
N ASN A 404 8.46 -1.48 11.53
CA ASN A 404 9.22 -1.14 10.33
C ASN A 404 9.57 0.35 10.30
N LEU A 405 8.62 1.21 10.67
CA LEU A 405 8.86 2.65 10.78
C LEU A 405 9.90 2.97 11.88
N ALA A 406 9.82 2.33 13.03
CA ALA A 406 10.84 2.44 14.10
C ALA A 406 12.22 2.07 13.57
N ARG A 407 12.34 0.93 12.88
CA ARG A 407 13.59 0.44 12.30
C ARG A 407 14.17 1.39 11.25
N THR A 408 13.34 1.93 10.36
CA THR A 408 13.79 2.87 9.32
C THR A 408 14.32 4.18 9.88
N HIS A 409 13.96 4.51 11.11
CA HIS A 409 14.42 5.69 11.82
C HIS A 409 15.45 5.37 12.93
N ASP A 410 16.09 4.18 12.93
CA ASP A 410 17.05 3.72 13.93
C ASP A 410 16.50 3.78 15.37
N VAL A 411 15.21 3.54 15.55
CA VAL A 411 14.57 3.39 16.84
C VAL A 411 14.53 1.91 17.18
N ASP A 412 15.02 1.56 18.36
CA ASP A 412 14.93 0.19 18.84
C ASP A 412 13.48 -0.17 19.18
N GLY A 413 12.81 -0.80 18.21
CA GLY A 413 11.44 -1.26 18.37
C GLY A 413 11.27 -2.31 19.45
N VAL A 414 12.33 -3.07 19.78
CA VAL A 414 12.31 -4.05 20.87
C VAL A 414 12.26 -3.34 22.23
N ALA A 415 13.02 -2.27 22.39
CA ALA A 415 12.99 -1.45 23.60
C ALA A 415 11.65 -0.72 23.75
N LEU A 416 11.04 -0.30 22.65
CA LEU A 416 9.78 0.45 22.66
C LEU A 416 8.55 -0.46 22.88
N PHE A 417 8.52 -1.62 22.24
CA PHE A 417 7.34 -2.48 22.17
C PHE A 417 7.53 -3.82 22.91
N GLY A 418 8.69 -4.08 23.49
CA GLY A 418 8.97 -5.29 24.25
C GLY A 418 9.31 -6.54 23.43
N GLY A 419 9.65 -6.38 22.15
CA GLY A 419 10.02 -7.48 21.26
C GLY A 419 8.85 -8.23 20.61
N TYR A 420 9.10 -8.86 19.47
CA TYR A 420 8.07 -9.56 18.66
C TYR A 420 7.25 -10.57 19.47
N GLU A 421 7.89 -11.34 20.32
CA GLU A 421 7.20 -12.37 21.11
C GLU A 421 6.23 -11.77 22.14
N LEU A 422 6.61 -10.66 22.80
CA LEU A 422 5.76 -9.95 23.75
C LEU A 422 4.59 -9.24 23.02
N LEU A 423 4.83 -8.74 21.82
CA LEU A 423 3.81 -8.12 20.97
C LEU A 423 2.73 -9.13 20.57
N TYR A 424 3.12 -10.29 20.04
CA TYR A 424 2.17 -11.35 19.66
C TYR A 424 1.43 -11.92 20.90
N ARG A 425 2.14 -12.13 22.01
CA ARG A 425 1.52 -12.56 23.27
C ARG A 425 0.58 -11.48 23.85
N GLY A 426 0.94 -10.21 23.68
CA GLY A 426 0.12 -9.07 24.08
C GLY A 426 -1.21 -9.02 23.32
N LEU A 427 -1.19 -9.22 22.01
CA LEU A 427 -2.39 -9.32 21.19
C LEU A 427 -3.22 -10.58 21.48
N ALA A 428 -2.57 -11.73 21.66
CA ALA A 428 -3.23 -13.01 21.95
C ALA A 428 -3.94 -13.04 23.31
N ARG A 429 -3.51 -12.23 24.27
CA ARG A 429 -4.11 -12.15 25.63
C ARG A 429 -5.28 -11.17 25.74
N ARG A 430 -5.50 -10.33 24.74
CA ARG A 430 -6.59 -9.35 24.74
C ARG A 430 -7.79 -9.93 24.01
N GLU A 431 -8.80 -10.31 24.79
CA GLU A 431 -10.02 -10.92 24.26
C GLU A 431 -10.97 -9.90 23.61
N HIS A 432 -10.80 -8.61 23.96
CA HIS A 432 -11.65 -7.53 23.43
C HIS A 432 -10.94 -6.69 22.37
N PRO A 433 -11.56 -6.52 21.19
CA PRO A 433 -11.02 -5.72 20.09
C PRO A 433 -10.64 -4.28 20.47
N ALA A 434 -11.46 -3.64 21.31
CA ALA A 434 -11.22 -2.28 21.76
C ALA A 434 -9.93 -2.11 22.58
N GLU A 435 -9.61 -3.08 23.44
CA GLU A 435 -8.39 -3.04 24.26
C GLU A 435 -7.13 -3.22 23.43
N ALA A 436 -7.21 -4.05 22.40
CA ALA A 436 -6.09 -4.29 21.49
C ALA A 436 -5.83 -3.07 20.59
N LEU A 437 -6.89 -2.41 20.12
CA LEU A 437 -6.78 -1.18 19.34
C LEU A 437 -6.20 -0.03 20.17
N GLU A 438 -6.66 0.13 21.41
CA GLU A 438 -6.15 1.15 22.32
C GLU A 438 -4.66 0.92 22.64
N TRP A 439 -4.24 -0.33 22.79
CA TRP A 439 -2.82 -0.63 22.97
C TRP A 439 -1.97 -0.25 21.76
N ILE A 440 -2.45 -0.49 20.53
CA ILE A 440 -1.74 -0.02 19.30
C ILE A 440 -1.72 1.51 19.25
N ARG A 441 -2.79 2.18 19.66
CA ARG A 441 -2.84 3.65 19.74
C ARG A 441 -1.75 4.18 20.66
N VAL A 442 -1.63 3.63 21.86
CA VAL A 442 -0.57 4.00 22.81
C VAL A 442 0.82 3.76 22.22
N SER A 443 1.04 2.59 21.61
CA SER A 443 2.30 2.25 20.96
C SER A 443 2.66 3.19 19.80
N ALA A 444 1.67 3.61 19.03
CA ALA A 444 1.84 4.58 17.94
C ALA A 444 2.23 5.97 18.45
N VAL A 445 1.61 6.41 19.53
CA VAL A 445 1.93 7.68 20.20
C VAL A 445 3.36 7.64 20.77
N GLU A 446 3.76 6.56 21.45
CA GLU A 446 5.10 6.39 21.99
C GLU A 446 6.20 6.39 20.91
N LEU A 447 5.91 5.74 19.77
CA LEU A 447 6.82 5.78 18.62
C LEU A 447 6.95 7.20 18.08
N LEU A 448 5.84 7.89 17.88
CA LEU A 448 5.81 9.27 17.39
C LEU A 448 6.58 10.20 18.33
N ASP A 449 6.35 10.12 19.64
CA ASP A 449 7.06 10.88 20.65
C ASP A 449 8.58 10.61 20.61
N THR A 450 8.95 9.33 20.45
CA THR A 450 10.36 8.93 20.35
C THR A 450 11.01 9.48 19.08
N LEU A 451 10.31 9.45 17.95
CA LEU A 451 10.81 9.98 16.67
C LEU A 451 10.99 11.50 16.73
N ILE A 452 10.04 12.19 17.35
CA ILE A 452 10.11 13.64 17.60
C ILE A 452 11.28 13.97 18.54
N ALA A 453 11.40 13.26 19.68
CA ALA A 453 12.44 13.50 20.66
C ALA A 453 13.86 13.26 20.10
N ARG A 454 14.01 12.32 19.17
CA ARG A 454 15.28 12.06 18.47
C ARG A 454 15.54 12.99 17.28
N GLY A 455 14.66 13.95 16.97
CA GLY A 455 14.78 14.83 15.83
C GLY A 455 14.72 14.10 14.46
N LYS A 456 14.22 12.87 14.44
CA LYS A 456 14.09 12.05 13.22
C LYS A 456 12.87 12.43 12.38
N LEU A 457 11.85 13.01 13.01
CA LEU A 457 10.79 13.74 12.35
C LEU A 457 11.13 15.23 12.44
N SER A 458 11.83 15.70 11.44
CA SER A 458 12.27 17.08 11.41
C SER A 458 11.09 18.02 11.19
N ALA A 459 11.12 19.12 11.91
CA ALA A 459 10.50 20.38 11.53
C ALA A 459 8.97 20.43 11.46
N SER A 460 8.23 19.35 11.21
CA SER A 460 6.83 19.49 10.81
C SER A 460 5.90 19.97 11.93
N LEU A 461 6.00 19.47 13.15
CA LEU A 461 5.07 19.84 14.22
C LEU A 461 5.28 21.28 14.71
N VAL A 462 6.54 21.67 14.98
CA VAL A 462 6.85 23.04 15.40
C VAL A 462 6.65 24.02 14.26
N GLU A 463 7.00 23.67 13.04
CA GLU A 463 6.72 24.49 11.84
C GLU A 463 5.22 24.62 11.58
N ARG A 464 4.46 23.53 11.70
CA ARG A 464 2.99 23.57 11.59
C ARG A 464 2.37 24.39 12.71
N LEU A 465 2.88 24.28 13.95
CA LEU A 465 2.46 25.14 15.06
C LEU A 465 2.78 26.61 14.78
N ILE A 466 3.93 26.91 14.19
CA ILE A 466 4.31 28.25 13.76
C ILE A 466 3.34 28.74 12.68
N THR A 467 3.17 27.99 11.59
CA THR A 467 2.25 28.33 10.49
C THR A 467 0.81 28.50 10.98
N PHE A 468 0.33 27.56 11.81
CA PHE A 468 -1.01 27.68 12.42
C PHE A 468 -1.13 28.95 13.26
N THR A 469 -0.10 29.27 14.04
CA THR A 469 -0.08 30.47 14.88
C THR A 469 -0.07 31.74 14.04
N GLU A 470 0.69 31.75 12.95
CA GLU A 470 0.76 32.88 12.00
C GLU A 470 -0.58 33.13 11.27
N LEU A 471 -1.32 32.06 10.96
CA LEU A 471 -2.64 32.17 10.32
C LEU A 471 -3.74 32.58 11.30
N HIS A 472 -3.63 32.22 12.59
CA HIS A 472 -4.70 32.37 13.57
C HIS A 472 -4.33 33.27 14.76
N TYR A 473 -3.24 34.05 14.68
CA TYR A 473 -2.68 34.82 15.81
C TYR A 473 -3.69 35.72 16.52
N ALA A 474 -4.71 36.19 15.81
CA ALA A 474 -5.76 37.07 16.36
C ALA A 474 -6.78 36.32 17.24
N GLY A 475 -6.79 34.98 17.18
CA GLY A 475 -7.70 34.13 17.95
C GLY A 475 -7.19 33.74 19.36
N PRO A 476 -8.01 33.01 20.15
CA PRO A 476 -7.63 32.55 21.48
C PRO A 476 -6.65 31.37 21.43
N LEU A 477 -5.37 31.66 21.26
CA LEU A 477 -4.27 30.69 21.10
C LEU A 477 -3.55 30.40 22.42
N ALA A 478 -4.29 29.99 23.47
CA ALA A 478 -3.63 29.50 24.68
C ALA A 478 -2.94 28.16 24.40
N LEU A 479 -1.71 27.96 24.90
CA LEU A 479 -0.92 26.74 24.68
C LEU A 479 -1.71 25.48 25.07
N LYS A 480 -2.52 25.55 26.14
CA LYS A 480 -3.39 24.43 26.57
C LYS A 480 -4.44 24.08 25.52
N THR A 481 -5.04 25.07 24.88
CA THR A 481 -6.07 24.87 23.84
C THR A 481 -5.46 24.27 22.58
N ILE A 482 -4.27 24.75 22.20
CA ILE A 482 -3.55 24.25 21.04
C ILE A 482 -3.04 22.84 21.29
N ALA A 483 -2.42 22.58 22.45
CA ALA A 483 -1.97 21.26 22.83
C ALA A 483 -3.10 20.23 22.78
N GLY A 484 -4.31 20.59 23.23
CA GLY A 484 -5.50 19.75 23.11
C GLY A 484 -5.89 19.47 21.65
N ARG A 485 -5.73 20.43 20.73
CA ARG A 485 -5.96 20.21 19.28
C ARG A 485 -4.94 19.27 18.63
N PHE A 486 -3.70 19.28 19.14
CA PHE A 486 -2.63 18.41 18.68
C PHE A 486 -2.56 17.10 19.48
N GLY A 487 -3.52 16.81 20.37
CA GLY A 487 -3.53 15.61 21.20
C GLY A 487 -2.39 15.52 22.22
N LEU A 488 -1.73 16.65 22.53
CA LEU A 488 -0.56 16.73 23.39
C LEU A 488 -0.85 17.40 24.74
N SER A 489 0.01 17.13 25.72
CA SER A 489 0.04 17.95 26.94
C SER A 489 0.65 19.32 26.66
N ALA A 490 0.11 20.38 27.29
CA ALA A 490 0.67 21.72 27.17
C ALA A 490 2.14 21.82 27.63
N ALA A 491 2.53 21.01 28.61
CA ALA A 491 3.89 20.93 29.10
C ALA A 491 4.85 20.38 28.03
N TYR A 492 4.43 19.30 27.36
CA TYR A 492 5.23 18.67 26.31
C TYR A 492 5.37 19.58 25.09
N LEU A 493 4.24 20.11 24.57
CA LEU A 493 4.25 21.02 23.43
C LEU A 493 5.09 22.27 23.72
N GLY A 494 5.01 22.82 24.93
CA GLY A 494 5.80 23.97 25.34
C GLY A 494 7.30 23.68 25.43
N LYS A 495 7.69 22.49 25.91
CA LYS A 495 9.07 22.03 25.95
C LYS A 495 9.63 21.88 24.54
N LEU A 496 8.91 21.14 23.67
CA LEU A 496 9.31 20.91 22.28
C LEU A 496 9.48 22.24 21.50
N PHE A 497 8.52 23.15 21.66
CA PHE A 497 8.58 24.46 21.03
C PHE A 497 9.83 25.26 21.47
N LYS A 498 10.10 25.26 22.79
CA LYS A 498 11.25 25.96 23.36
C LYS A 498 12.59 25.34 22.92
N GLU A 499 12.69 24.03 22.88
CA GLU A 499 13.90 23.32 22.42
C GLU A 499 14.21 23.62 20.94
N ARG A 500 13.19 23.77 20.11
CA ARG A 500 13.34 23.98 18.67
C ARG A 500 13.50 25.46 18.28
N THR A 501 12.81 26.38 18.95
CA THR A 501 12.80 27.81 18.62
C THR A 501 13.66 28.68 19.55
N GLY A 502 14.12 28.11 20.67
CA GLY A 502 14.80 28.87 21.72
C GLY A 502 13.87 29.73 22.59
N ASN A 503 12.59 29.84 22.22
CA ASN A 503 11.61 30.72 22.87
C ASN A 503 10.42 29.93 23.46
N THR A 504 9.78 30.48 24.50
CA THR A 504 8.49 29.92 24.92
C THR A 504 7.41 30.27 23.89
N TYR A 505 6.43 29.40 23.72
CA TYR A 505 5.31 29.65 22.81
C TYR A 505 4.56 30.97 23.10
N SER A 506 4.30 31.27 24.37
CA SER A 506 3.62 32.50 24.74
C SER A 506 4.44 33.75 24.38
N ARG A 507 5.76 33.67 24.46
CA ARG A 507 6.65 34.77 24.04
C ARG A 507 6.59 34.92 22.51
N TYR A 508 6.70 33.85 21.77
CA TYR A 508 6.59 33.86 20.30
C TYR A 508 5.25 34.47 19.84
N LEU A 509 4.13 34.00 20.38
CA LEU A 509 2.80 34.52 20.05
C LEU A 509 2.69 36.02 20.34
N ASN A 510 3.22 36.48 21.47
CA ASN A 510 3.21 37.89 21.81
C ASN A 510 4.10 38.72 20.85
N GLU A 511 5.29 38.26 20.51
CA GLU A 511 6.17 38.92 19.53
C GLU A 511 5.50 39.01 18.15
N LEU A 512 4.85 37.96 17.68
CA LEU A 512 4.09 37.93 16.44
C LEU A 512 2.93 38.98 16.46
N ARG A 513 2.14 38.99 17.52
CA ARG A 513 1.03 39.92 17.71
C ARG A 513 1.50 41.38 17.73
N ILE A 514 2.60 41.63 18.41
CA ILE A 514 3.18 42.98 18.45
C ILE A 514 3.73 43.38 17.08
N MET A 515 4.35 42.48 16.33
CA MET A 515 4.78 42.73 14.96
C MET A 515 3.60 43.14 14.05
N LYS A 516 2.48 42.39 14.13
CA LYS A 516 1.25 42.73 13.38
C LYS A 516 0.61 44.03 13.85
N ALA A 517 0.61 44.29 15.17
CA ALA A 517 0.10 45.53 15.74
C ALA A 517 0.87 46.78 15.25
N LYS A 518 2.20 46.68 15.08
CA LYS A 518 3.02 47.76 14.54
C LYS A 518 2.57 48.20 13.14
N ALA A 519 2.25 47.24 12.28
CA ALA A 519 1.74 47.54 10.94
C ALA A 519 0.42 48.33 11.02
N LEU A 520 -0.55 47.82 11.77
CA LEU A 520 -1.88 48.46 11.95
C LEU A 520 -1.81 49.82 12.63
N LEU A 521 -0.86 50.03 13.55
CA LEU A 521 -0.65 51.33 14.20
C LEU A 521 -0.08 52.39 13.24
N LEU A 522 0.78 51.96 12.32
CA LEU A 522 1.38 52.88 11.30
C LEU A 522 0.40 53.22 10.18
N GLU A 523 -0.55 52.33 9.86
CA GLU A 523 -1.65 52.62 8.94
C GLU A 523 -2.57 53.74 9.47
N GLY A 524 -2.67 53.91 10.79
CA GLY A 524 -3.37 54.99 11.44
C GLY A 524 -4.90 54.97 11.41
N GLU A 525 -5.49 53.92 10.81
CA GLU A 525 -6.95 53.81 10.66
C GLU A 525 -7.67 53.39 11.95
N LEU A 526 -6.98 52.71 12.87
CA LEU A 526 -7.55 52.14 14.10
C LEU A 526 -6.99 52.81 15.36
N LYS A 527 -7.86 52.96 16.37
CA LYS A 527 -7.40 53.36 17.69
C LYS A 527 -6.59 52.25 18.36
N THR A 528 -5.65 52.57 19.19
CA THR A 528 -4.78 51.61 19.89
C THR A 528 -5.54 50.49 20.59
N LYS A 529 -6.72 50.77 21.14
CA LYS A 529 -7.62 49.79 21.77
C LYS A 529 -8.15 48.80 20.74
N ASP A 530 -8.49 49.26 19.55
CA ASP A 530 -9.05 48.43 18.50
C ASP A 530 -7.95 47.59 17.83
N VAL A 531 -6.74 48.15 17.68
CA VAL A 531 -5.55 47.40 17.27
C VAL A 531 -5.25 46.25 18.22
N ALA A 532 -5.30 46.50 19.55
CA ALA A 532 -5.06 45.46 20.54
C ALA A 532 -6.03 44.28 20.37
N LYS A 533 -7.32 44.53 20.12
CA LYS A 533 -8.33 43.51 19.85
C LYS A 533 -8.08 42.83 18.51
N ALA A 534 -7.79 43.56 17.46
CA ALA A 534 -7.57 43.02 16.13
C ALA A 534 -6.41 42.04 16.07
N VAL A 535 -5.38 42.22 16.92
CA VAL A 535 -4.23 41.32 16.99
C VAL A 535 -4.38 40.26 18.10
N GLY A 536 -5.54 40.14 18.74
CA GLY A 536 -5.88 39.05 19.63
C GLY A 536 -5.53 39.23 21.11
N PHE A 537 -5.29 40.48 21.59
CA PHE A 537 -5.19 40.73 23.02
C PHE A 537 -6.58 40.99 23.63
N ALA A 538 -6.91 40.20 24.65
CA ALA A 538 -8.19 40.36 25.37
C ALA A 538 -8.27 41.67 26.15
N GLU A 539 -7.13 42.11 26.71
CA GLU A 539 -7.03 43.33 27.54
C GLU A 539 -6.02 44.34 26.99
N THR A 540 -6.48 45.57 26.83
CA THR A 540 -5.65 46.68 26.30
C THR A 540 -4.48 47.02 27.24
N SER A 541 -4.68 46.88 28.55
CA SER A 541 -3.63 47.09 29.56
C SER A 541 -2.47 46.09 29.38
N TYR A 542 -2.81 44.83 29.18
CA TYR A 542 -1.80 43.79 28.92
C TYR A 542 -1.09 44.00 27.59
N PHE A 543 -1.81 44.40 26.53
CA PHE A 543 -1.21 44.80 25.26
C PHE A 543 -0.16 45.91 25.43
N HIS A 544 -0.50 47.00 26.15
CA HIS A 544 0.44 48.09 26.39
C HIS A 544 1.71 47.65 27.11
N ALA A 545 1.55 46.80 28.14
CA ALA A 545 2.70 46.25 28.90
C ALA A 545 3.62 45.41 28.01
N ILE A 546 3.04 44.49 27.20
CA ILE A 546 3.78 43.61 26.29
C ILE A 546 4.44 44.41 25.15
N PHE A 547 3.69 45.36 24.57
CA PHE A 547 4.23 46.25 23.52
C PHE A 547 5.47 46.99 24.01
N LYS A 548 5.37 47.65 25.20
CA LYS A 548 6.48 48.37 25.82
C LYS A 548 7.64 47.44 26.16
N LYS A 549 7.36 46.24 26.62
CA LYS A 549 8.39 45.24 26.96
C LYS A 549 9.17 44.76 25.72
N ILE A 550 8.50 44.60 24.59
CA ILE A 550 9.11 44.07 23.35
C ILE A 550 9.76 45.24 22.52
N GLN A 551 9.13 46.40 22.44
CA GLN A 551 9.56 47.50 21.60
C GLN A 551 10.33 48.60 22.34
N GLY A 552 10.35 48.59 23.65
CA GLY A 552 10.96 49.64 24.47
C GLY A 552 10.13 50.93 24.61
N LEU A 553 9.11 51.13 23.76
CA LEU A 553 8.25 52.30 23.67
C LEU A 553 6.78 51.91 23.90
N SER A 554 5.94 52.87 24.37
CA SER A 554 4.51 52.68 24.33
C SER A 554 3.97 52.68 22.89
N PRO A 555 2.79 52.08 22.60
CA PRO A 555 2.19 52.15 21.27
C PRO A 555 2.04 53.57 20.73
N GLN A 556 1.70 54.54 21.58
CA GLN A 556 1.55 55.94 21.21
C GLN A 556 2.89 56.59 20.90
N ASP A 557 3.92 56.35 21.73
CA ASP A 557 5.26 56.88 21.49
C ASP A 557 5.86 56.26 20.23
N PHE A 558 5.57 54.99 19.96
CA PHE A 558 6.00 54.31 18.75
C PHE A 558 5.43 54.98 17.49
N VAL A 559 4.13 55.28 17.44
CA VAL A 559 3.50 55.97 16.33
C VAL A 559 4.06 57.40 16.19
N ALA A 560 4.22 58.12 17.31
CA ALA A 560 4.78 59.46 17.29
C ALA A 560 6.24 59.52 16.79
N THR A 561 7.03 58.48 17.09
CA THR A 561 8.44 58.40 16.68
C THR A 561 8.58 57.98 15.23
N MET A 562 7.82 56.99 14.79
CA MET A 562 7.91 56.42 13.42
C MET A 562 7.12 57.24 12.40
N GLY A 563 6.00 57.87 12.79
CA GLY A 563 5.24 58.80 11.93
C GLY A 563 6.03 60.06 11.53
N LYS A 564 6.98 60.50 12.37
CA LYS A 564 7.93 61.60 12.03
C LYS A 564 9.07 61.16 11.12
N ALA A 565 9.31 59.89 10.96
CA ALA A 565 10.37 59.35 10.09
C ALA A 565 9.87 59.03 8.66
N ILE A 566 8.55 59.02 8.44
CA ILE A 566 7.89 58.68 7.17
C ILE A 566 7.31 59.95 6.49
N SER A 567 7.13 61.07 7.23
CA SER A 567 6.83 62.41 6.71
C SER A 567 8.12 63.17 6.41
#